data_ea1bbbc77b158e16b3590389fc86326d
#
_entry.id   ea1bbbc77b158e16b3590389fc86326d
#
_cell.length_a   1.000
_cell.length_b   1.000
_cell.length_c   1.000
_cell.angle_alpha   90.00
_cell.angle_beta   90.00
_cell.angle_gamma   90.00
#
_symmetry.space_group_name_H-M   'P 1'
#
loop_
_entity.id
_entity.type
_entity.pdbx_description
1 polymer ?
#
loop_
_entity_poly.entity_id
_entity_poly.type
_entity_poly.pdbx_seq_one_letter_code
_entity_poly.pdbx_strand_id
1 'polypeptide(L)'
;MNSMNQDNRDNVSSSIFWDKCYTENTTGWDLGQVTPVFKDWCDKLVKKSKIFVPGAGNGYDPLYFSKKGHKVLAVDFAEKAVETMNFNANKENLEIDIVKCDLFDLESKYYKKFDYVIEYTCFCAINPKRRKEYVDMMHNLLKDKGELIGLFLPLNKSEDEGG
;
A
#
# COMPACT_ATOMS: atom_id res chain seq x y z
N MET A 1 -30.56 1.31 2.00
CA MET A 1 -30.09 0.60 0.80
C MET A 1 -29.53 1.65 -0.14
N ASN A 2 -28.25 2.00 -0.02
CA ASN A 2 -27.59 2.87 -0.99
C ASN A 2 -26.74 1.99 -1.88
N SER A 3 -27.18 1.80 -3.13
CA SER A 3 -26.35 1.33 -4.20
C SER A 3 -25.13 2.27 -4.28
N MET A 4 -23.95 1.77 -4.01
CA MET A 4 -22.73 2.47 -4.40
C MET A 4 -22.79 2.60 -5.92
N ASN A 5 -23.07 3.82 -6.38
CA ASN A 5 -23.20 4.13 -7.79
C ASN A 5 -21.93 3.71 -8.55
N GLN A 6 -22.12 3.25 -9.78
CA GLN A 6 -21.06 2.92 -10.73
C GLN A 6 -20.03 4.06 -10.86
N ASP A 7 -20.46 5.31 -10.69
CA ASP A 7 -19.63 6.52 -10.65
C ASP A 7 -18.57 6.52 -9.53
N ASN A 8 -18.83 5.89 -8.38
CA ASN A 8 -17.84 5.84 -7.29
C ASN A 8 -16.71 4.84 -7.56
N ARG A 9 -16.96 3.78 -8.34
CA ARG A 9 -15.93 2.79 -8.67
C ARG A 9 -14.91 3.27 -9.71
N ASP A 10 -15.31 4.21 -10.56
CA ASP A 10 -14.38 4.83 -11.52
C ASP A 10 -13.54 5.93 -10.84
N ASN A 11 -14.02 6.47 -9.72
CA ASN A 11 -13.37 7.54 -8.98
C ASN A 11 -12.13 7.07 -8.20
N VAL A 12 -12.08 5.79 -7.76
CA VAL A 12 -10.93 5.23 -7.01
C VAL A 12 -9.64 5.12 -7.84
N SER A 13 -9.74 5.23 -9.16
CA SER A 13 -8.58 5.28 -10.05
C SER A 13 -7.97 6.68 -10.17
N SER A 14 -8.53 7.68 -9.47
CA SER A 14 -8.05 9.06 -9.48
C SER A 14 -7.37 9.41 -8.17
N SER A 15 -6.14 9.95 -8.24
CA SER A 15 -5.43 10.48 -7.06
C SER A 15 -6.22 11.59 -6.36
N ILE A 16 -6.99 12.38 -7.12
CA ILE A 16 -7.83 13.47 -6.59
C ILE A 16 -8.87 12.96 -5.59
N PHE A 17 -9.45 11.77 -5.85
CA PHE A 17 -10.39 11.15 -4.91
C PHE A 17 -9.72 10.86 -3.57
N TRP A 18 -8.54 10.26 -3.60
CA TRP A 18 -7.80 9.90 -2.40
C TRP A 18 -7.25 11.13 -1.68
N ASP A 19 -6.72 12.11 -2.41
CA ASP A 19 -6.30 13.39 -1.83
C ASP A 19 -7.43 14.09 -1.09
N LYS A 20 -8.65 14.02 -1.62
CA LYS A 20 -9.84 14.53 -0.94
C LYS A 20 -10.10 13.78 0.37
N CYS A 21 -10.01 12.44 0.37
CA CYS A 21 -10.17 11.64 1.58
C CYS A 21 -9.17 12.04 2.68
N TYR A 22 -7.90 12.24 2.31
CA TYR A 22 -6.86 12.71 3.25
C TYR A 22 -7.13 14.13 3.74
N THR A 23 -7.57 15.02 2.87
CA THR A 23 -7.87 16.42 3.22
C THR A 23 -9.08 16.54 4.15
N GLU A 24 -10.10 15.74 3.92
CA GLU A 24 -11.35 15.74 4.68
C GLU A 24 -11.31 14.82 5.92
N ASN A 25 -10.17 14.15 6.17
CA ASN A 25 -10.01 13.18 7.26
C ASN A 25 -11.06 12.05 7.21
N THR A 26 -11.45 11.61 6.01
CA THR A 26 -12.36 10.48 5.79
C THR A 26 -11.60 9.19 5.49
N THR A 27 -10.50 8.95 6.21
CA THR A 27 -9.55 7.85 6.04
C THR A 27 -9.82 6.71 7.02
N GLY A 28 -10.98 6.07 6.90
CA GLY A 28 -11.41 5.01 7.83
C GLY A 28 -10.50 3.77 7.86
N TRP A 29 -9.60 3.63 6.90
CA TRP A 29 -8.57 2.57 6.86
C TRP A 29 -7.29 2.93 7.61
N ASP A 30 -7.08 4.22 7.93
CA ASP A 30 -5.88 4.71 8.59
C ASP A 30 -5.94 4.43 10.10
N LEU A 31 -5.01 3.63 10.60
CA LEU A 31 -4.92 3.27 12.02
C LEU A 31 -4.20 4.32 12.86
N GLY A 32 -3.58 5.34 12.25
CA GLY A 32 -2.77 6.34 12.94
C GLY A 32 -1.45 5.77 13.52
N GLN A 33 -1.12 4.52 13.21
CA GLN A 33 0.06 3.81 13.70
C GLN A 33 0.41 2.64 12.79
N VAL A 34 1.59 2.05 13.02
CA VAL A 34 1.96 0.80 12.35
C VAL A 34 0.93 -0.29 12.63
N THR A 35 0.57 -1.05 11.59
CA THR A 35 -0.37 -2.16 11.69
C THR A 35 0.18 -3.23 12.64
N PRO A 36 -0.49 -3.57 13.75
CA PRO A 36 0.06 -4.42 14.80
C PRO A 36 0.58 -5.78 14.29
N VAL A 37 -0.17 -6.42 13.39
CA VAL A 37 0.23 -7.71 12.81
C VAL A 37 1.51 -7.60 11.99
N PHE A 38 1.67 -6.53 11.21
CA PHE A 38 2.88 -6.30 10.42
C PHE A 38 4.07 -5.88 11.28
N LYS A 39 3.81 -5.15 12.37
CA LYS A 39 4.82 -4.87 13.37
C LYS A 39 5.37 -6.15 13.97
N ASP A 40 4.49 -7.05 14.43
CA ASP A 40 4.88 -8.32 15.04
C ASP A 40 5.58 -9.26 14.04
N TRP A 41 5.16 -9.23 12.78
CA TRP A 41 5.80 -9.96 11.69
C TRP A 41 7.22 -9.41 11.42
N CYS A 42 7.35 -8.11 11.27
CA CYS A 42 8.63 -7.45 11.01
C CYS A 42 9.64 -7.67 12.15
N ASP A 43 9.18 -7.61 13.40
CA ASP A 43 10.04 -7.82 14.58
C ASP A 43 10.61 -9.24 14.67
N LYS A 44 10.00 -10.21 13.99
CA LYS A 44 10.49 -11.60 13.89
C LYS A 44 11.45 -11.84 12.74
N LEU A 45 11.59 -10.89 11.81
CA LEU A 45 12.51 -11.02 10.70
C LEU A 45 13.98 -10.94 11.17
N VAL A 46 14.71 -12.03 10.99
CA VAL A 46 16.13 -12.11 11.39
C VAL A 46 17.04 -11.38 10.39
N LYS A 47 16.69 -11.42 9.11
CA LYS A 47 17.50 -10.86 8.03
C LYS A 47 16.91 -9.56 7.52
N LYS A 48 17.79 -8.60 7.20
CA LYS A 48 17.38 -7.39 6.50
C LYS A 48 16.92 -7.75 5.09
N SER A 49 15.76 -7.27 4.72
CA SER A 49 15.04 -7.63 3.51
C SER A 49 14.70 -6.41 2.68
N LYS A 50 14.37 -6.61 1.41
CA LYS A 50 13.77 -5.60 0.55
C LYS A 50 12.26 -5.76 0.57
N ILE A 51 11.57 -4.73 1.00
CA ILE A 51 10.11 -4.73 1.20
C ILE A 51 9.46 -3.70 0.28
N PHE A 52 8.40 -4.11 -0.39
CA PHE A 52 7.55 -3.23 -1.18
C PHE A 52 6.20 -3.02 -0.49
N VAL A 53 5.73 -1.78 -0.45
CA VAL A 53 4.44 -1.42 0.15
C VAL A 53 3.62 -0.63 -0.86
N PRO A 54 2.64 -1.27 -1.54
CA PRO A 54 1.71 -0.61 -2.44
C PRO A 54 0.63 0.15 -1.67
N GLY A 55 0.21 1.31 -2.18
CA GLY A 55 -0.83 2.13 -1.53
C GLY A 55 -0.47 2.47 -0.09
N ALA A 56 0.76 2.96 0.11
CA ALA A 56 1.39 3.08 1.43
C ALA A 56 0.72 4.10 2.37
N GLY A 57 -0.17 4.95 1.85
CA GLY A 57 -0.88 5.95 2.63
C GLY A 57 0.04 6.89 3.39
N ASN A 58 -0.28 7.16 4.65
CA ASN A 58 0.54 8.00 5.53
C ASN A 58 1.88 7.36 5.95
N GLY A 59 2.12 6.11 5.57
CA GLY A 59 3.43 5.47 5.64
C GLY A 59 3.79 4.83 6.97
N TYR A 60 2.84 4.58 7.87
CA TYR A 60 3.17 4.00 9.19
C TYR A 60 3.92 2.67 9.09
N ASP A 61 3.48 1.76 8.23
CA ASP A 61 4.10 0.46 8.04
C ASP A 61 5.48 0.57 7.37
N PRO A 62 5.63 1.23 6.19
CA PRO A 62 6.92 1.32 5.53
C PRO A 62 7.96 2.09 6.36
N LEU A 63 7.57 3.14 7.08
CA LEU A 63 8.48 3.87 7.98
C LEU A 63 8.95 2.98 9.14
N TYR A 64 8.05 2.16 9.70
CA TYR A 64 8.45 1.19 10.73
C TYR A 64 9.45 0.17 10.20
N PHE A 65 9.23 -0.38 9.01
CA PHE A 65 10.16 -1.34 8.40
C PHE A 65 11.53 -0.70 8.11
N SER A 66 11.55 0.53 7.60
CA SER A 66 12.79 1.29 7.42
C SER A 66 13.51 1.51 8.75
N LYS A 67 12.80 1.90 9.80
CA LYS A 67 13.35 2.06 11.16
C LYS A 67 13.97 0.78 11.72
N LYS A 68 13.45 -0.38 11.30
CA LYS A 68 14.02 -1.69 11.62
C LYS A 68 15.21 -2.06 10.72
N GLY A 69 15.59 -1.20 9.77
CA GLY A 69 16.75 -1.34 8.89
C GLY A 69 16.50 -2.22 7.65
N HIS A 70 15.26 -2.42 7.26
CA HIS A 70 14.91 -2.98 5.97
C HIS A 70 15.04 -1.94 4.86
N LYS A 71 15.31 -2.39 3.62
CA LYS A 71 15.26 -1.52 2.44
C LYS A 71 13.83 -1.49 1.94
N VAL A 72 13.19 -0.34 2.00
CA VAL A 72 11.76 -0.21 1.72
C VAL A 72 11.53 0.68 0.51
N LEU A 73 10.65 0.23 -0.40
CA LEU A 73 10.01 1.05 -1.42
C LEU A 73 8.53 1.17 -1.07
N ALA A 74 8.08 2.38 -0.82
CA ALA A 74 6.68 2.72 -0.60
C ALA A 74 6.14 3.49 -1.82
N VAL A 75 4.98 3.08 -2.31
CA VAL A 75 4.33 3.73 -3.45
C VAL A 75 2.93 4.17 -3.04
N ASP A 76 2.62 5.41 -3.34
CA ASP A 76 1.26 5.93 -3.30
C ASP A 76 1.09 6.99 -4.39
N PHE A 77 -0.13 7.19 -4.88
CA PHE A 77 -0.37 8.22 -5.89
C PHE A 77 -1.08 9.45 -5.32
N ALA A 78 -1.60 9.39 -4.09
CA ALA A 78 -2.17 10.53 -3.40
C ALA A 78 -1.06 11.47 -2.90
N GLU A 79 -1.12 12.74 -3.33
CA GLU A 79 -0.12 13.76 -2.97
C GLU A 79 -0.01 13.91 -1.46
N LYS A 80 -1.15 14.02 -0.76
CA LYS A 80 -1.19 14.22 0.69
C LYS A 80 -0.57 13.08 1.48
N ALA A 81 -0.81 11.85 1.04
CA ALA A 81 -0.20 10.67 1.65
C ALA A 81 1.33 10.71 1.50
N VAL A 82 1.81 10.97 0.28
CA VAL A 82 3.25 11.05 -0.02
C VAL A 82 3.93 12.20 0.73
N GLU A 83 3.30 13.39 0.79
CA GLU A 83 3.82 14.52 1.57
C GLU A 83 3.98 14.15 3.05
N THR A 84 2.95 13.54 3.65
CA THR A 84 2.97 13.11 5.06
C THR A 84 4.05 12.08 5.32
N MET A 85 4.17 11.09 4.44
CA MET A 85 5.19 10.03 4.55
C MET A 85 6.60 10.60 4.46
N ASN A 86 6.87 11.49 3.49
CA ASN A 86 8.16 12.16 3.34
C ASN A 86 8.49 13.04 4.57
N PHE A 87 7.52 13.79 5.08
CA PHE A 87 7.72 14.61 6.28
C PHE A 87 8.13 13.74 7.48
N ASN A 88 7.44 12.64 7.71
CA ASN A 88 7.74 11.73 8.83
C ASN A 88 9.08 11.00 8.65
N ALA A 89 9.40 10.55 7.41
CA ALA A 89 10.69 9.95 7.11
C ALA A 89 11.86 10.90 7.42
N ASN A 90 11.76 12.15 6.97
CA ASN A 90 12.77 13.18 7.23
C ASN A 90 12.91 13.50 8.72
N LYS A 91 11.78 13.62 9.42
CA LYS A 91 11.75 13.90 10.87
C LYS A 91 12.48 12.82 11.69
N GLU A 92 12.37 11.56 11.25
CA GLU A 92 12.99 10.42 11.92
C GLU A 92 14.36 10.03 11.31
N ASN A 93 14.85 10.75 10.30
CA ASN A 93 16.08 10.46 9.55
C ASN A 93 16.09 9.01 8.98
N LEU A 94 14.99 8.58 8.39
CA LEU A 94 14.86 7.23 7.84
C LEU A 94 15.30 7.19 6.37
N GLU A 95 16.01 6.12 6.01
CA GLU A 95 16.37 5.81 4.62
C GLU A 95 15.26 4.95 3.99
N ILE A 96 14.39 5.58 3.21
CA ILE A 96 13.28 4.93 2.54
C ILE A 96 13.07 5.52 1.15
N ASP A 97 12.81 4.66 0.17
CA ASP A 97 12.42 5.08 -1.18
C ASP A 97 10.89 5.31 -1.20
N ILE A 98 10.48 6.55 -1.44
CA ILE A 98 9.08 6.93 -1.56
C ILE A 98 8.82 7.40 -2.98
N VAL A 99 7.92 6.74 -3.70
CA VAL A 99 7.59 7.05 -5.09
C VAL A 99 6.13 7.44 -5.20
N LYS A 100 5.89 8.66 -5.72
CA LYS A 100 4.55 9.10 -6.09
C LYS A 100 4.24 8.69 -7.52
N CYS A 101 3.45 7.66 -7.71
CA CYS A 101 2.92 7.26 -9.02
C CYS A 101 1.67 6.39 -8.85
N ASP A 102 0.90 6.24 -9.93
CA ASP A 102 -0.03 5.12 -10.01
C ASP A 102 0.78 3.83 -9.94
N LEU A 103 0.35 2.91 -9.07
CA LEU A 103 1.00 1.62 -8.87
C LEU A 103 1.26 0.88 -10.19
N PHE A 104 0.32 0.99 -11.13
CA PHE A 104 0.38 0.30 -12.41
C PHE A 104 1.35 0.95 -13.42
N ASP A 105 1.83 2.16 -13.13
CA ASP A 105 2.87 2.84 -13.91
C ASP A 105 4.28 2.63 -13.33
N LEU A 106 4.40 1.78 -12.29
CA LEU A 106 5.69 1.51 -11.67
C LEU A 106 6.65 0.85 -12.67
N GLU A 107 7.84 1.42 -12.78
CA GLU A 107 8.85 1.01 -13.77
C GLU A 107 9.32 -0.44 -13.57
N SER A 108 9.56 -1.15 -14.68
CA SER A 108 10.04 -2.54 -14.68
C SER A 108 11.42 -2.73 -14.03
N LYS A 109 12.19 -1.66 -13.80
CA LYS A 109 13.45 -1.72 -13.04
C LYS A 109 13.28 -2.27 -11.63
N TYR A 110 12.06 -2.27 -11.09
CA TYR A 110 11.72 -2.81 -9.77
C TYR A 110 11.35 -4.30 -9.78
N TYR A 111 11.20 -4.91 -10.97
CA TYR A 111 10.81 -6.32 -11.08
C TYR A 111 11.87 -7.25 -10.49
N LYS A 112 11.40 -8.31 -9.83
CA LYS A 112 12.22 -9.34 -9.16
C LYS A 112 13.20 -8.78 -8.12
N LYS A 113 12.83 -7.69 -7.45
CA LYS A 113 13.70 -7.01 -6.48
C LYS A 113 13.33 -7.25 -5.02
N PHE A 114 12.08 -7.59 -4.72
CA PHE A 114 11.59 -7.60 -3.35
C PHE A 114 11.51 -9.00 -2.77
N ASP A 115 11.87 -9.10 -1.50
CA ASP A 115 11.71 -10.31 -0.70
C ASP A 115 10.26 -10.42 -0.19
N TYR A 116 9.65 -9.27 0.10
CA TYR A 116 8.27 -9.18 0.59
C TYR A 116 7.51 -8.04 -0.08
N VAL A 117 6.21 -8.30 -0.29
CA VAL A 117 5.19 -7.28 -0.54
C VAL A 117 4.28 -7.26 0.67
N ILE A 118 4.01 -6.08 1.22
CA ILE A 118 3.09 -5.92 2.36
C ILE A 118 1.80 -5.28 1.88
N GLU A 119 0.71 -6.01 1.98
CA GLU A 119 -0.62 -5.62 1.51
C GLU A 119 -1.53 -5.27 2.67
N TYR A 120 -1.96 -4.02 2.72
CA TYR A 120 -2.99 -3.55 3.63
C TYR A 120 -3.92 -2.57 2.95
N THR A 121 -5.16 -2.96 2.72
CA THR A 121 -6.25 -2.15 2.16
C THR A 121 -6.05 -1.60 0.73
N CYS A 122 -4.91 -1.82 0.08
CA CYS A 122 -4.68 -1.39 -1.30
C CYS A 122 -5.50 -2.22 -2.30
N PHE A 123 -5.46 -3.56 -2.19
CA PHE A 123 -6.17 -4.45 -3.11
C PHE A 123 -7.68 -4.25 -3.11
N CYS A 124 -8.28 -3.97 -1.96
CA CYS A 124 -9.72 -3.67 -1.88
C CYS A 124 -10.06 -2.27 -2.39
N ALA A 125 -9.11 -1.35 -2.36
CA ALA A 125 -9.28 0.04 -2.76
C ALA A 125 -9.18 0.27 -4.28
N ILE A 126 -8.50 -0.61 -5.02
CA ILE A 126 -8.37 -0.48 -6.47
C ILE A 126 -9.66 -0.88 -7.20
N ASN A 127 -9.81 -0.35 -8.43
CA ASN A 127 -10.93 -0.75 -9.29
C ASN A 127 -10.93 -2.28 -9.49
N PRO A 128 -12.04 -3.00 -9.20
CA PRO A 128 -12.13 -4.45 -9.33
C PRO A 128 -11.68 -4.98 -10.70
N LYS A 129 -11.89 -4.22 -11.77
CA LYS A 129 -11.45 -4.58 -13.14
C LYS A 129 -9.93 -4.69 -13.27
N ARG A 130 -9.17 -4.02 -12.39
CA ARG A 130 -7.70 -4.02 -12.37
C ARG A 130 -7.09 -5.00 -11.36
N ARG A 131 -7.89 -5.75 -10.63
CA ARG A 131 -7.40 -6.70 -9.60
C ARG A 131 -6.48 -7.79 -10.19
N LYS A 132 -6.78 -8.27 -11.40
CA LYS A 132 -5.88 -9.21 -12.08
C LYS A 132 -4.53 -8.56 -12.40
N GLU A 133 -4.54 -7.33 -12.91
CA GLU A 133 -3.32 -6.56 -13.19
C GLU A 133 -2.50 -6.35 -11.92
N TYR A 134 -3.16 -6.07 -10.80
CA TYR A 134 -2.51 -5.97 -9.49
C TYR A 134 -1.79 -7.27 -9.09
N VAL A 135 -2.45 -8.41 -9.21
CA VAL A 135 -1.85 -9.70 -8.89
C VAL A 135 -0.62 -9.98 -9.75
N ASP A 136 -0.72 -9.73 -11.06
CA ASP A 136 0.39 -9.89 -12.01
C ASP A 136 1.55 -8.95 -11.65
N MET A 137 1.26 -7.71 -11.25
CA MET A 137 2.25 -6.72 -10.80
C MET A 137 2.97 -7.20 -9.54
N MET A 138 2.24 -7.61 -8.50
CA MET A 138 2.85 -8.10 -7.25
C MET A 138 3.75 -9.32 -7.51
N HIS A 139 3.32 -10.24 -8.36
CA HIS A 139 4.14 -11.37 -8.77
C HIS A 139 5.42 -10.93 -9.50
N ASN A 140 5.33 -9.91 -10.38
CA ASN A 140 6.49 -9.41 -11.11
C ASN A 140 7.49 -8.69 -10.19
N LEU A 141 7.05 -8.01 -9.15
CA LEU A 141 7.89 -7.30 -8.19
C LEU A 141 8.66 -8.27 -7.27
N LEU A 142 8.03 -9.39 -6.90
CA LEU A 142 8.62 -10.38 -6.01
C LEU A 142 9.74 -11.17 -6.68
N LYS A 143 10.79 -11.47 -5.92
CA LYS A 143 11.78 -12.49 -6.28
C LYS A 143 11.14 -13.86 -6.37
N ASP A 144 11.83 -14.85 -6.94
CA ASP A 144 11.31 -16.21 -7.13
C ASP A 144 10.84 -16.89 -5.83
N LYS A 145 11.41 -16.50 -4.68
CA LYS A 145 11.01 -16.99 -3.35
C LYS A 145 10.47 -15.87 -2.47
N GLY A 146 10.07 -14.77 -3.09
CA GLY A 146 9.46 -13.65 -2.38
C GLY A 146 8.02 -13.96 -2.01
N GLU A 147 7.55 -13.34 -0.95
CA GLU A 147 6.22 -13.60 -0.38
C GLU A 147 5.39 -12.30 -0.30
N LEU A 148 4.10 -12.44 -0.56
CA LEU A 148 3.13 -11.40 -0.25
C LEU A 148 2.51 -11.70 1.12
N ILE A 149 2.66 -10.74 2.03
CA ILE A 149 2.07 -10.78 3.37
C ILE A 149 0.94 -9.75 3.40
N GLY A 150 -0.27 -10.19 3.64
CA GLY A 150 -1.42 -9.30 3.54
C GLY A 150 -2.48 -9.51 4.59
N LEU A 151 -3.22 -8.45 4.89
CA LEU A 151 -4.46 -8.49 5.63
C LEU A 151 -5.61 -8.23 4.65
N PHE A 152 -6.39 -9.25 4.39
CA PHE A 152 -7.52 -9.18 3.49
C PHE A 152 -8.83 -9.22 4.27
N LEU A 153 -9.80 -8.42 3.86
CA LEU A 153 -11.14 -8.49 4.42
C LEU A 153 -11.78 -9.84 4.08
N PRO A 154 -12.50 -10.48 5.01
CA PRO A 154 -13.13 -11.76 4.73
C PRO A 154 -14.17 -11.60 3.59
N LEU A 155 -14.07 -12.49 2.60
CA LEU A 155 -14.88 -12.51 1.37
C LEU A 155 -16.31 -13.05 1.58
N ASN A 156 -16.88 -12.95 2.78
CA ASN A 156 -18.27 -13.36 3.05
C ASN A 156 -19.31 -12.35 2.56
N LYS A 157 -18.88 -11.35 1.81
CA LYS A 157 -19.77 -10.39 1.17
C LYS A 157 -20.03 -10.79 -0.27
N SER A 158 -21.25 -10.59 -0.74
CA SER A 158 -21.59 -10.71 -2.15
C SER A 158 -20.82 -9.66 -2.97
N GLU A 159 -20.59 -9.94 -4.26
CA GLU A 159 -19.90 -9.00 -5.17
C GLU A 159 -20.57 -7.61 -5.21
N ASP A 160 -21.85 -7.54 -4.90
CA ASP A 160 -22.66 -6.32 -4.88
C ASP A 160 -22.46 -5.46 -3.62
N GLU A 161 -21.87 -6.01 -2.57
CA GLU A 161 -21.70 -5.31 -1.28
C GLU A 161 -20.37 -4.53 -1.18
N GLY A 162 -19.54 -4.61 -2.19
CA GLY A 162 -18.26 -3.91 -2.27
C GLY A 162 -17.27 -4.34 -1.18
N GLY A 163 -16.04 -4.58 -1.52
CA GLY A 163 -14.96 -4.88 -0.58
C GLY A 163 -13.70 -4.29 -1.10
#